data_f5790a2e7a3ef9039b1fdfe8e3f289a5
#
_entry.id   f5790a2e7a3ef9039b1fdfe8e3f289a5
#
_cell.length_a   1.000
_cell.length_b   1.000
_cell.length_c   1.000
_cell.angle_alpha   90.00
_cell.angle_beta   90.00
_cell.angle_gamma   90.00
#
_symmetry.space_group_name_H-M   'P 1'
#
loop_
_entity.id
_entity.type
_entity.pdbx_description
1 polymer ?
#
loop_
_entity_poly.entity_id
_entity_poly.type
_entity_poly.pdbx_seq_one_letter_code
_entity_poly.pdbx_strand_id
1 'polypeptide(L)'
;MSQKKQTFNVLFWIRKGRTNEKLSPLSCRVTISGQRYEIPTKLHLRPESWSAVAQKSLGKTANDKEANRYIEDLKITIEDTIAKIRQKNYPLNIENFKLMFQTQDNEFSTISTLFDYHEIMEKKNLRASTFIGYHVTKKHLLNFIRIKYHVSDYDLTAIDKAFVYEFYAYLQGYKREGETVCAVNGALKHIQRFKKVMNVALQNEWISRNPVCLLNAKKTKVERGFLSEKELKSIEEVPLPANLSIVRDVFVFAVYTGLSFVDISNLTNENINVGIDKSLWLNYYRQKTDIHAMLPLLQPAVCILKRYEA
;
A
#
# COMPACT_ATOMS: atom_id res chain seq x y z
N MET A 1 -48.86 1.22 -5.64
CA MET A 1 -48.43 1.52 -4.26
C MET A 1 -47.69 2.85 -4.29
N SER A 2 -48.23 3.90 -3.64
CA SER A 2 -47.65 5.26 -3.62
C SER A 2 -46.31 5.22 -2.88
N GLN A 3 -45.18 5.53 -3.58
CA GLN A 3 -43.90 5.71 -2.94
C GLN A 3 -44.01 6.93 -1.99
N LYS A 4 -44.01 6.68 -0.67
CA LYS A 4 -43.85 7.75 0.32
C LYS A 4 -42.58 8.52 0.00
N LYS A 5 -42.73 9.82 -0.29
CA LYS A 5 -41.62 10.73 -0.52
C LYS A 5 -40.71 10.66 0.70
N GLN A 6 -39.53 10.09 0.54
CA GLN A 6 -38.53 10.00 1.62
C GLN A 6 -37.99 11.40 1.90
N THR A 7 -38.29 11.94 3.07
CA THR A 7 -37.88 13.27 3.50
C THR A 7 -36.64 13.18 4.36
N PHE A 8 -35.69 14.09 4.14
CA PHE A 8 -34.57 14.28 5.06
C PHE A 8 -34.51 15.74 5.52
N ASN A 9 -33.97 15.95 6.70
CA ASN A 9 -33.73 17.27 7.27
C ASN A 9 -32.40 17.29 8.01
N VAL A 10 -31.69 18.41 7.91
CA VAL A 10 -30.44 18.67 8.61
C VAL A 10 -30.66 19.86 9.54
N LEU A 11 -30.29 19.69 10.82
CA LEU A 11 -30.43 20.71 11.84
C LEU A 11 -29.11 20.93 12.55
N PHE A 12 -28.66 22.18 12.57
CA PHE A 12 -27.55 22.61 13.42
C PHE A 12 -28.07 23.37 14.64
N TRP A 13 -27.51 23.06 15.81
CA TRP A 13 -27.87 23.74 17.06
C TRP A 13 -26.70 23.79 18.01
N ILE A 14 -26.75 24.72 18.95
CA ILE A 14 -25.85 24.75 20.09
C ILE A 14 -26.59 24.29 21.34
N ARG A 15 -25.93 23.46 22.17
CA ARG A 15 -26.48 22.98 23.45
C ARG A 15 -26.18 24.03 24.49
N LYS A 16 -27.20 24.70 25.05
CA LYS A 16 -27.03 25.62 26.19
C LYS A 16 -26.49 24.81 27.38
N GLY A 17 -25.27 25.13 27.82
CA GLY A 17 -24.67 24.52 29.02
C GLY A 17 -25.46 24.84 30.28
N ARG A 18 -25.38 23.95 31.28
CA ARG A 18 -26.02 24.13 32.62
C ARG A 18 -25.27 25.13 33.51
N THR A 19 -24.08 25.50 33.17
CA THR A 19 -23.16 26.36 33.93
C THR A 19 -22.60 27.47 33.04
N ASN A 20 -22.18 28.57 33.63
CA ASN A 20 -21.60 29.81 33.05
C ASN A 20 -20.44 29.63 32.04
N GLU A 21 -20.50 28.62 31.21
CA GLU A 21 -19.51 28.39 30.15
C GLU A 21 -19.70 29.43 29.03
N LYS A 22 -18.63 30.18 28.76
CA LYS A 22 -18.60 31.20 27.70
C LYS A 22 -18.78 30.62 26.29
N LEU A 23 -18.62 29.30 26.14
CA LEU A 23 -18.70 28.58 24.85
C LEU A 23 -19.60 27.34 24.99
N SER A 24 -20.42 27.08 23.96
CA SER A 24 -21.31 25.93 23.87
C SER A 24 -20.98 25.07 22.67
N PRO A 25 -21.04 23.73 22.76
CA PRO A 25 -20.73 22.84 21.65
C PRO A 25 -21.78 22.97 20.55
N LEU A 26 -21.30 23.09 19.31
CA LEU A 26 -22.11 23.01 18.10
C LEU A 26 -22.39 21.53 17.80
N SER A 27 -23.62 21.21 17.47
CA SER A 27 -24.05 19.85 17.09
C SER A 27 -24.82 19.89 15.77
N CYS A 28 -24.75 18.79 15.02
CA CYS A 28 -25.53 18.60 13.81
C CYS A 28 -26.40 17.34 13.97
N ARG A 29 -27.65 17.37 13.47
CA ARG A 29 -28.55 16.25 13.41
C ARG A 29 -29.10 16.07 12.02
N VAL A 30 -28.95 14.86 11.50
CA VAL A 30 -29.59 14.42 10.26
C VAL A 30 -30.80 13.56 10.64
N THR A 31 -31.95 13.88 10.08
CA THR A 31 -33.21 13.11 10.27
C THR A 31 -33.64 12.56 8.92
N ILE A 32 -33.80 11.24 8.83
CA ILE A 32 -34.25 10.54 7.62
C ILE A 32 -35.44 9.66 8.00
N SER A 33 -36.58 9.88 7.36
CA SER A 33 -37.80 9.10 7.61
C SER A 33 -38.16 8.96 9.10
N GLY A 34 -37.93 10.03 9.90
CA GLY A 34 -38.20 10.09 11.34
C GLY A 34 -37.09 9.56 12.24
N GLN A 35 -36.11 8.84 11.73
CA GLN A 35 -34.94 8.39 12.49
C GLN A 35 -33.85 9.49 12.52
N ARG A 36 -33.11 9.55 13.63
CA ARG A 36 -32.14 10.65 13.90
C ARG A 36 -30.74 10.11 14.03
N TYR A 37 -29.77 10.85 13.44
CA TYR A 37 -28.35 10.64 13.62
C TYR A 37 -27.68 11.95 14.00
N GLU A 38 -26.92 11.96 15.10
CA GLU A 38 -26.21 13.13 15.59
C GLU A 38 -24.74 13.06 15.21
N ILE A 39 -24.23 14.13 14.58
CA ILE A 39 -22.85 14.28 14.14
C ILE A 39 -22.17 15.28 15.10
N PRO A 40 -21.17 14.85 15.89
CA PRO A 40 -20.40 15.75 16.76
C PRO A 40 -19.46 16.62 15.90
N THR A 41 -19.54 17.93 16.06
CA THR A 41 -18.72 18.85 15.24
C THR A 41 -17.38 19.22 15.88
N LYS A 42 -17.19 18.91 17.17
CA LYS A 42 -16.03 19.33 17.98
C LYS A 42 -15.82 20.85 18.07
N LEU A 43 -16.72 21.66 17.50
CA LEU A 43 -16.67 23.12 17.52
C LEU A 43 -17.48 23.68 18.67
N HIS A 44 -17.03 24.81 19.22
CA HIS A 44 -17.67 25.52 20.34
C HIS A 44 -17.91 26.96 19.95
N LEU A 45 -19.13 27.46 20.16
CA LEU A 45 -19.54 28.81 19.82
C LEU A 45 -20.11 29.53 21.03
N ARG A 46 -20.08 30.85 21.01
CA ARG A 46 -20.79 31.68 22.01
C ARG A 46 -22.29 31.62 21.73
N PRO A 47 -23.11 31.28 22.75
CA PRO A 47 -24.57 31.23 22.57
C PRO A 47 -25.17 32.53 22.01
N GLU A 48 -24.59 33.67 22.35
CA GLU A 48 -25.04 35.02 21.94
C GLU A 48 -24.82 35.25 20.42
N SER A 49 -23.82 34.62 19.85
CA SER A 49 -23.52 34.75 18.41
C SER A 49 -24.32 33.79 17.53
N TRP A 50 -25.04 32.83 18.11
CA TRP A 50 -25.77 31.81 17.36
C TRP A 50 -27.16 32.21 16.94
N SER A 51 -27.48 32.13 15.67
CA SER A 51 -28.84 32.28 15.14
C SER A 51 -29.46 30.92 14.86
N ALA A 52 -30.45 30.53 15.67
CA ALA A 52 -31.17 29.27 15.46
C ALA A 52 -32.00 29.26 14.17
N VAL A 53 -32.49 30.44 13.74
CA VAL A 53 -33.27 30.58 12.50
C VAL A 53 -32.35 30.42 11.27
N ALA A 54 -31.19 31.10 11.26
CA ALA A 54 -30.26 31.03 10.17
C ALA A 54 -29.34 29.80 10.24
N GLN A 55 -29.32 29.06 11.37
CA GLN A 55 -28.44 27.96 11.67
C GLN A 55 -26.97 28.25 11.38
N LYS A 56 -26.53 29.47 11.80
CA LYS A 56 -25.15 29.96 11.65
C LYS A 56 -24.77 30.93 12.75
N SER A 57 -23.49 31.14 12.94
CA SER A 57 -23.00 32.21 13.81
C SER A 57 -23.07 33.54 13.12
N LEU A 58 -23.63 34.57 13.81
CA LEU A 58 -23.67 35.97 13.37
C LEU A 58 -22.45 36.77 13.90
N GLY A 59 -21.58 36.13 14.69
CA GLY A 59 -20.37 36.72 15.20
C GLY A 59 -19.34 37.00 14.09
N LYS A 60 -18.38 37.88 14.39
CA LYS A 60 -17.35 38.32 13.42
C LYS A 60 -15.96 37.79 13.75
N THR A 61 -15.82 36.97 14.80
CA THR A 61 -14.52 36.41 15.20
C THR A 61 -14.01 35.34 14.20
N ALA A 62 -12.72 35.05 14.24
CA ALA A 62 -12.13 33.98 13.40
C ALA A 62 -12.85 32.64 13.63
N ASN A 63 -13.16 32.32 14.89
CA ASN A 63 -13.87 31.08 15.28
C ASN A 63 -15.30 31.04 14.71
N ASP A 64 -16.01 32.17 14.66
CA ASP A 64 -17.36 32.25 14.05
C ASP A 64 -17.30 31.97 12.54
N LYS A 65 -16.30 32.55 11.86
CA LYS A 65 -16.09 32.32 10.42
C LYS A 65 -15.72 30.87 10.10
N GLU A 66 -14.85 30.31 10.89
CA GLU A 66 -14.45 28.90 10.77
C GLU A 66 -15.63 27.95 10.99
N ALA A 67 -16.43 28.21 12.03
CA ALA A 67 -17.63 27.42 12.30
C ALA A 67 -18.66 27.53 11.16
N ASN A 68 -18.87 28.72 10.59
CA ASN A 68 -19.77 28.88 9.46
C ASN A 68 -19.28 28.15 8.22
N ARG A 69 -17.95 28.17 7.93
CA ARG A 69 -17.35 27.40 6.84
C ARG A 69 -17.57 25.90 7.08
N TYR A 70 -17.28 25.40 8.27
CA TYR A 70 -17.49 24.01 8.63
C TYR A 70 -18.97 23.57 8.46
N ILE A 71 -19.93 24.43 8.85
CA ILE A 71 -21.36 24.15 8.66
C ILE A 71 -21.70 23.99 7.17
N GLU A 72 -21.19 24.86 6.30
CA GLU A 72 -21.42 24.77 4.85
C GLU A 72 -20.77 23.49 4.28
N ASP A 73 -19.52 23.20 4.62
CA ASP A 73 -18.81 22.01 4.17
C ASP A 73 -19.52 20.73 4.62
N LEU A 74 -20.02 20.70 5.87
CA LEU A 74 -20.75 19.55 6.40
C LEU A 74 -22.12 19.38 5.73
N LYS A 75 -22.83 20.46 5.35
CA LYS A 75 -24.06 20.39 4.57
C LYS A 75 -23.82 19.76 3.20
N ILE A 76 -22.79 20.23 2.49
CA ILE A 76 -22.38 19.68 1.18
C ILE A 76 -22.06 18.18 1.32
N THR A 77 -21.30 17.81 2.34
CA THR A 77 -20.93 16.41 2.61
C THR A 77 -22.15 15.53 2.85
N ILE A 78 -23.14 16.02 3.61
CA ILE A 78 -24.40 15.29 3.87
C ILE A 78 -25.23 15.15 2.58
N GLU A 79 -25.34 16.21 1.78
CA GLU A 79 -26.05 16.18 0.51
C GLU A 79 -25.42 15.21 -0.50
N ASP A 80 -24.09 15.24 -0.62
CA ASP A 80 -23.32 14.31 -1.47
C ASP A 80 -23.52 12.86 -1.01
N THR A 81 -23.53 12.60 0.30
CA THR A 81 -23.82 11.27 0.85
C THR A 81 -25.19 10.77 0.43
N ILE A 82 -26.21 11.63 0.53
CA ILE A 82 -27.58 11.32 0.13
C ILE A 82 -27.67 11.07 -1.39
N ALA A 83 -26.97 11.91 -2.19
CA ALA A 83 -26.90 11.75 -3.64
C ALA A 83 -26.27 10.39 -4.01
N LYS A 84 -25.17 10.01 -3.37
CA LYS A 84 -24.51 8.70 -3.56
C LYS A 84 -25.42 7.51 -3.19
N ILE A 85 -26.19 7.61 -2.09
CA ILE A 85 -27.17 6.58 -1.70
C ILE A 85 -28.21 6.38 -2.81
N ARG A 86 -28.74 7.48 -3.35
CA ARG A 86 -29.72 7.46 -4.45
C ARG A 86 -29.13 6.92 -5.74
N GLN A 87 -27.92 7.32 -6.09
CA GLN A 87 -27.20 6.86 -7.30
C GLN A 87 -26.96 5.35 -7.28
N LYS A 88 -26.63 4.80 -6.09
CA LYS A 88 -26.45 3.34 -5.88
C LYS A 88 -27.77 2.56 -5.72
N ASN A 89 -28.92 3.23 -5.87
CA ASN A 89 -30.25 2.65 -5.67
C ASN A 89 -30.46 2.00 -4.28
N TYR A 90 -29.75 2.45 -3.25
CA TYR A 90 -29.98 1.98 -1.89
C TYR A 90 -31.18 2.70 -1.26
N PRO A 91 -31.94 2.03 -0.36
CA PRO A 91 -32.99 2.69 0.39
C PRO A 91 -32.42 3.85 1.22
N LEU A 92 -33.03 5.04 1.12
CA LEU A 92 -32.65 6.18 1.94
C LEU A 92 -33.16 5.99 3.37
N ASN A 93 -32.35 5.40 4.23
CA ASN A 93 -32.58 5.22 5.66
C ASN A 93 -31.35 5.63 6.45
N ILE A 94 -31.49 5.72 7.79
CA ILE A 94 -30.43 6.20 8.66
C ILE A 94 -29.24 5.24 8.72
N GLU A 95 -29.45 3.94 8.50
CA GLU A 95 -28.40 2.92 8.52
C GLU A 95 -27.49 3.05 7.29
N ASN A 96 -28.07 3.12 6.10
CA ASN A 96 -27.32 3.36 4.86
C ASN A 96 -26.65 4.74 4.87
N PHE A 97 -27.30 5.76 5.46
CA PHE A 97 -26.69 7.07 5.64
C PHE A 97 -25.46 6.99 6.55
N LYS A 98 -25.59 6.37 7.74
CA LYS A 98 -24.44 6.19 8.66
C LYS A 98 -23.30 5.45 7.99
N LEU A 99 -23.60 4.33 7.34
CA LEU A 99 -22.60 3.53 6.65
C LEU A 99 -21.86 4.37 5.61
N MET A 100 -22.56 5.07 4.73
CA MET A 100 -21.93 5.86 3.68
C MET A 100 -21.29 7.16 4.17
N PHE A 101 -21.86 7.79 5.21
CA PHE A 101 -21.28 8.99 5.82
C PHE A 101 -19.99 8.68 6.58
N GLN A 102 -19.95 7.56 7.33
CA GLN A 102 -18.75 7.09 8.03
C GLN A 102 -17.68 6.57 7.08
N THR A 103 -18.06 6.04 5.91
CA THR A 103 -17.10 5.65 4.87
C THR A 103 -16.54 6.84 4.07
N GLN A 104 -17.09 8.06 4.24
CA GLN A 104 -16.49 9.28 3.68
C GLN A 104 -15.27 9.77 4.48
N ASP A 105 -15.23 9.57 5.79
CA ASP A 105 -14.01 9.62 6.60
C ASP A 105 -13.29 8.27 6.51
N ASN A 106 -12.97 7.83 5.30
CA ASN A 106 -12.13 6.64 5.11
C ASN A 106 -10.78 6.94 5.75
N GLU A 107 -10.53 6.36 6.90
CA GLU A 107 -9.21 6.31 7.55
C GLU A 107 -8.11 5.93 6.54
N PHE A 108 -8.51 5.31 5.42
CA PHE A 108 -7.66 4.84 4.33
C PHE A 108 -7.92 5.58 3.00
N SER A 109 -8.25 6.88 3.05
CA SER A 109 -8.55 7.69 1.87
C SER A 109 -7.32 8.14 1.09
N THR A 110 -6.11 8.02 1.64
CA THR A 110 -4.87 8.50 1.05
C THR A 110 -3.90 7.37 0.68
N ILE A 111 -2.92 7.68 -0.16
CA ILE A 111 -1.90 6.71 -0.58
C ILE A 111 -1.14 6.14 0.63
N SER A 112 -0.71 6.98 1.59
CA SER A 112 0.05 6.48 2.72
C SER A 112 -0.76 5.55 3.60
N THR A 113 -1.99 5.90 3.93
CA THR A 113 -2.88 5.08 4.77
C THR A 113 -3.26 3.77 4.08
N LEU A 114 -3.45 3.77 2.74
CA LEU A 114 -3.70 2.56 1.97
C LEU A 114 -2.51 1.58 2.01
N PHE A 115 -1.27 2.10 1.89
CA PHE A 115 -0.08 1.24 2.00
C PHE A 115 0.07 0.65 3.41
N ASP A 116 -0.22 1.43 4.46
CA ASP A 116 -0.17 0.95 5.85
C ASP A 116 -1.24 -0.12 6.10
N TYR A 117 -2.45 0.07 5.59
CA TYR A 117 -3.50 -0.95 5.63
C TYR A 117 -3.08 -2.24 4.92
N HIS A 118 -2.53 -2.13 3.69
CA HIS A 118 -2.04 -3.28 2.94
C HIS A 118 -0.97 -4.05 3.73
N GLU A 119 -0.06 -3.36 4.42
CA GLU A 119 0.96 -4.00 5.24
C GLU A 119 0.35 -4.78 6.41
N ILE A 120 -0.61 -4.18 7.12
CA ILE A 120 -1.32 -4.84 8.24
C ILE A 120 -2.03 -6.11 7.77
N MET A 121 -2.77 -6.02 6.65
CA MET A 121 -3.55 -7.14 6.11
C MET A 121 -2.68 -8.27 5.59
N GLU A 122 -1.57 -7.96 4.94
CA GLU A 122 -0.69 -8.94 4.31
C GLU A 122 0.44 -9.44 5.24
N LYS A 123 0.52 -8.95 6.48
CA LYS A 123 1.61 -9.27 7.42
C LYS A 123 1.84 -10.77 7.62
N LYS A 124 0.77 -11.56 7.58
CA LYS A 124 0.84 -13.03 7.72
C LYS A 124 1.17 -13.74 6.40
N ASN A 125 0.88 -13.11 5.27
CA ASN A 125 0.95 -13.74 3.94
C ASN A 125 2.26 -13.43 3.21
N LEU A 126 2.91 -12.31 3.54
CA LEU A 126 4.11 -11.85 2.85
C LEU A 126 5.34 -11.90 3.77
N ARG A 127 6.47 -12.28 3.19
CA ARG A 127 7.77 -12.25 3.89
C ARG A 127 8.22 -10.80 4.12
N ALA A 128 8.95 -10.56 5.22
CA ALA A 128 9.51 -9.24 5.55
C ALA A 128 10.29 -8.60 4.39
N SER A 129 11.09 -9.38 3.66
CA SER A 129 11.83 -8.91 2.48
C SER A 129 10.93 -8.39 1.36
N THR A 130 9.69 -8.87 1.24
CA THR A 130 8.73 -8.38 0.26
C THR A 130 8.21 -7.00 0.63
N PHE A 131 8.00 -6.72 1.93
CA PHE A 131 7.56 -5.40 2.42
C PHE A 131 8.57 -4.30 2.13
N ILE A 132 9.88 -4.58 2.16
CA ILE A 132 10.91 -3.60 1.76
C ILE A 132 10.59 -3.01 0.39
N GLY A 133 10.17 -3.85 -0.56
CA GLY A 133 9.78 -3.38 -1.89
C GLY A 133 8.53 -2.50 -1.92
N TYR A 134 7.56 -2.74 -1.03
CA TYR A 134 6.36 -1.89 -0.86
C TYR A 134 6.72 -0.56 -0.19
N HIS A 135 7.55 -0.56 0.86
CA HIS A 135 8.03 0.65 1.50
C HIS A 135 8.79 1.57 0.53
N VAL A 136 9.68 0.99 -0.28
CA VAL A 136 10.40 1.76 -1.32
C VAL A 136 9.42 2.32 -2.34
N THR A 137 8.38 1.57 -2.74
CA THR A 137 7.35 2.07 -3.66
C THR A 137 6.55 3.22 -3.05
N LYS A 138 6.12 3.08 -1.77
CA LYS A 138 5.45 4.16 -1.01
C LYS A 138 6.33 5.41 -0.97
N LYS A 139 7.62 5.26 -0.65
CA LYS A 139 8.58 6.38 -0.61
C LYS A 139 8.68 7.10 -1.96
N HIS A 140 8.75 6.36 -3.07
CA HIS A 140 8.79 6.97 -4.40
C HIS A 140 7.49 7.71 -4.74
N LEU A 141 6.32 7.15 -4.40
CA LEU A 141 5.03 7.81 -4.59
C LEU A 141 4.94 9.12 -3.81
N LEU A 142 5.24 9.09 -2.51
CA LEU A 142 5.17 10.29 -1.67
C LEU A 142 6.19 11.37 -2.10
N ASN A 143 7.38 10.97 -2.55
CA ASN A 143 8.34 11.91 -3.12
C ASN A 143 7.85 12.54 -4.43
N PHE A 144 7.27 11.74 -5.33
CA PHE A 144 6.66 12.23 -6.56
C PHE A 144 5.53 13.24 -6.26
N ILE A 145 4.63 12.89 -5.34
CA ILE A 145 3.51 13.74 -4.92
C ILE A 145 4.02 15.07 -4.36
N ARG A 146 5.03 15.03 -3.49
CA ARG A 146 5.63 16.22 -2.91
C ARG A 146 6.27 17.14 -3.96
N ILE A 147 6.96 16.57 -4.94
CA ILE A 147 7.64 17.35 -5.99
C ILE A 147 6.63 17.92 -6.99
N LYS A 148 5.65 17.13 -7.40
CA LYS A 148 4.73 17.49 -8.48
C LYS A 148 3.53 18.33 -8.00
N TYR A 149 2.94 17.93 -6.86
CA TYR A 149 1.68 18.49 -6.35
C TYR A 149 1.88 19.36 -5.10
N HIS A 150 3.09 19.41 -4.53
CA HIS A 150 3.43 20.21 -3.34
C HIS A 150 2.60 19.88 -2.09
N VAL A 151 2.13 18.62 -1.98
CA VAL A 151 1.39 18.11 -0.83
C VAL A 151 2.14 16.91 -0.22
N SER A 152 1.83 16.57 1.05
CA SER A 152 2.49 15.47 1.76
C SER A 152 1.93 14.09 1.39
N ASP A 153 0.67 14.02 0.97
CA ASP A 153 -0.04 12.79 0.60
C ASP A 153 -1.12 13.11 -0.45
N TYR A 154 -1.77 12.09 -1.02
CA TYR A 154 -2.71 12.28 -2.12
C TYR A 154 -3.94 11.38 -1.96
N ASP A 155 -5.13 11.95 -2.24
CA ASP A 155 -6.40 11.23 -2.14
C ASP A 155 -6.52 10.15 -3.21
N LEU A 156 -7.00 8.95 -2.80
CA LEU A 156 -7.15 7.81 -3.69
C LEU A 156 -8.13 8.05 -4.83
N THR A 157 -9.18 8.84 -4.57
CA THR A 157 -10.21 9.14 -5.56
C THR A 157 -9.75 10.14 -6.61
N ALA A 158 -8.72 10.93 -6.29
CA ALA A 158 -8.10 11.88 -7.20
C ALA A 158 -7.05 11.25 -8.14
N ILE A 159 -6.68 9.98 -7.89
CA ILE A 159 -5.72 9.28 -8.74
C ILE A 159 -6.40 8.91 -10.06
N ASP A 160 -5.90 9.47 -11.13
CA ASP A 160 -6.36 9.22 -12.50
C ASP A 160 -5.28 8.55 -13.36
N LYS A 161 -5.60 8.35 -14.65
CA LYS A 161 -4.64 7.80 -15.62
C LYS A 161 -3.42 8.71 -15.80
N ALA A 162 -3.61 10.03 -15.80
CA ALA A 162 -2.52 11.00 -15.97
C ALA A 162 -1.52 10.89 -14.82
N PHE A 163 -2.00 10.84 -13.57
CA PHE A 163 -1.16 10.61 -12.39
C PHE A 163 -0.26 9.38 -12.54
N VAL A 164 -0.82 8.26 -13.02
CA VAL A 164 -0.07 7.00 -13.16
C VAL A 164 1.03 7.10 -14.22
N TYR A 165 0.75 7.73 -15.37
CA TYR A 165 1.75 7.94 -16.41
C TYR A 165 2.84 8.92 -15.97
N GLU A 166 2.49 9.98 -15.26
CA GLU A 166 3.45 10.94 -14.69
C GLU A 166 4.32 10.31 -13.61
N PHE A 167 3.74 9.49 -12.74
CA PHE A 167 4.53 8.73 -11.76
C PHE A 167 5.49 7.75 -12.43
N TYR A 168 5.04 7.07 -13.50
CA TYR A 168 5.92 6.19 -14.28
C TYR A 168 7.07 6.96 -14.94
N ALA A 169 6.78 8.12 -15.54
CA ALA A 169 7.80 9.00 -16.12
C ALA A 169 8.77 9.53 -15.05
N TYR A 170 8.27 9.89 -13.86
CA TYR A 170 9.08 10.30 -12.73
C TYR A 170 10.08 9.21 -12.32
N LEU A 171 9.65 7.95 -12.23
CA LEU A 171 10.53 6.82 -11.88
C LEU A 171 11.67 6.64 -12.88
N GLN A 172 11.43 6.94 -14.17
CA GLN A 172 12.43 6.81 -15.23
C GLN A 172 13.30 8.04 -15.40
N GLY A 173 12.79 9.23 -15.11
CA GLY A 173 13.44 10.52 -15.36
C GLY A 173 14.05 11.19 -14.14
N TYR A 174 13.70 10.76 -12.92
CA TYR A 174 14.23 11.33 -11.70
C TYR A 174 15.71 10.96 -11.55
N LYS A 175 16.58 11.97 -11.69
CA LYS A 175 18.02 11.81 -11.50
C LYS A 175 18.39 12.24 -10.08
N ARG A 176 18.93 11.34 -9.30
CA ARG A 176 19.63 11.64 -8.07
C ARG A 176 21.12 11.63 -8.42
N GLU A 177 21.81 12.77 -8.27
CA GLU A 177 23.26 12.89 -8.54
C GLU A 177 23.68 12.46 -9.97
N GLY A 178 22.80 12.67 -10.97
CA GLY A 178 23.09 12.36 -12.37
C GLY A 178 22.63 10.99 -12.88
N GLU A 179 22.21 10.07 -11.99
CA GLU A 179 21.73 8.74 -12.36
C GLU A 179 20.20 8.63 -12.36
N THR A 180 19.66 7.81 -13.26
CA THR A 180 18.24 7.44 -13.30
C THR A 180 17.91 6.58 -12.09
N VAL A 181 16.85 6.95 -11.33
CA VAL A 181 16.43 6.20 -10.12
C VAL A 181 16.04 4.76 -10.45
N CYS A 182 15.39 4.54 -11.60
CA CYS A 182 14.97 3.22 -12.04
C CYS A 182 15.15 3.01 -13.55
N ALA A 183 15.76 1.91 -13.94
CA ALA A 183 15.62 1.39 -15.28
C ALA A 183 14.15 0.97 -15.55
N VAL A 184 13.75 0.84 -16.81
CA VAL A 184 12.37 0.51 -17.24
C VAL A 184 11.74 -0.62 -16.42
N ASN A 185 12.44 -1.75 -16.28
CA ASN A 185 11.94 -2.91 -15.54
C ASN A 185 11.83 -2.66 -14.03
N GLY A 186 12.68 -1.81 -13.47
CA GLY A 186 12.61 -1.37 -12.08
C GLY A 186 11.37 -0.51 -11.84
N ALA A 187 11.15 0.49 -12.69
CA ALA A 187 9.95 1.33 -12.65
C ALA A 187 8.67 0.50 -12.75
N LEU A 188 8.62 -0.47 -13.67
CA LEU A 188 7.47 -1.38 -13.81
C LEU A 188 7.21 -2.24 -12.56
N LYS A 189 8.25 -2.62 -11.81
CA LYS A 189 8.04 -3.32 -10.52
C LYS A 189 7.34 -2.44 -9.49
N HIS A 190 7.68 -1.14 -9.43
CA HIS A 190 6.99 -0.19 -8.55
C HIS A 190 5.53 0.00 -8.99
N ILE A 191 5.27 0.13 -10.29
CA ILE A 191 3.90 0.19 -10.82
C ILE A 191 3.10 -1.09 -10.50
N GLN A 192 3.69 -2.27 -10.61
CA GLN A 192 3.02 -3.53 -10.26
C GLN A 192 2.65 -3.61 -8.77
N ARG A 193 3.53 -3.13 -7.86
CA ARG A 193 3.22 -3.06 -6.43
C ARG A 193 2.13 -2.03 -6.16
N PHE A 194 2.22 -0.86 -6.76
CA PHE A 194 1.17 0.16 -6.65
C PHE A 194 -0.17 -0.36 -7.15
N LYS A 195 -0.21 -1.04 -8.31
CA LYS A 195 -1.40 -1.71 -8.83
C LYS A 195 -2.00 -2.69 -7.82
N LYS A 196 -1.16 -3.53 -7.17
CA LYS A 196 -1.63 -4.50 -6.17
C LYS A 196 -2.26 -3.80 -4.97
N VAL A 197 -1.63 -2.74 -4.46
CA VAL A 197 -2.15 -1.96 -3.34
C VAL A 197 -3.45 -1.24 -3.70
N MET A 198 -3.54 -0.64 -4.89
CA MET A 198 -4.78 -0.01 -5.39
C MET A 198 -5.91 -1.04 -5.64
N ASN A 199 -5.59 -2.29 -5.94
CA ASN A 199 -6.61 -3.34 -6.01
C ASN A 199 -7.23 -3.63 -4.64
N VAL A 200 -6.49 -3.48 -3.54
CA VAL A 200 -7.06 -3.59 -2.18
C VAL A 200 -8.10 -2.50 -1.94
N ALA A 201 -7.81 -1.25 -2.36
CA ALA A 201 -8.79 -0.17 -2.27
C ALA A 201 -10.04 -0.44 -3.14
N LEU A 202 -9.85 -1.03 -4.33
CA LEU A 202 -10.96 -1.41 -5.21
C LEU A 202 -11.82 -2.54 -4.59
N GLN A 203 -11.19 -3.57 -4.01
CA GLN A 203 -11.88 -4.69 -3.36
C GLN A 203 -12.67 -4.27 -2.11
N ASN A 204 -12.18 -3.24 -1.40
CA ASN A 204 -12.88 -2.64 -0.26
C ASN A 204 -13.87 -1.52 -0.68
N GLU A 205 -14.10 -1.33 -1.98
CA GLU A 205 -14.99 -0.31 -2.54
C GLU A 205 -14.64 1.14 -2.16
N TRP A 206 -13.38 1.40 -1.75
CA TRP A 206 -12.90 2.77 -1.45
C TRP A 206 -12.70 3.59 -2.73
N ILE A 207 -12.48 2.92 -3.85
CA ILE A 207 -12.43 3.49 -5.19
C ILE A 207 -13.30 2.69 -6.15
N SER A 208 -13.88 3.34 -7.15
CA SER A 208 -14.74 2.68 -8.15
C SER A 208 -13.96 1.98 -9.27
N ARG A 209 -12.71 2.34 -9.48
CA ARG A 209 -11.82 1.76 -10.51
C ARG A 209 -10.36 1.88 -10.09
N ASN A 210 -9.51 0.97 -10.58
CA ASN A 210 -8.06 1.08 -10.39
C ASN A 210 -7.42 1.71 -11.65
N PRO A 211 -7.00 2.98 -11.61
CA PRO A 211 -6.42 3.65 -12.77
C PRO A 211 -5.03 3.11 -13.16
N VAL A 212 -4.32 2.43 -12.24
CA VAL A 212 -3.00 1.84 -12.51
C VAL A 212 -3.09 0.69 -13.52
N CYS A 213 -4.26 0.07 -13.66
CA CYS A 213 -4.51 -0.95 -14.69
C CYS A 213 -4.45 -0.40 -16.11
N LEU A 214 -4.60 0.91 -16.29
CA LEU A 214 -4.62 1.58 -17.59
C LEU A 214 -3.22 1.85 -18.17
N LEU A 215 -2.16 1.64 -17.38
CA LEU A 215 -0.78 1.80 -17.86
C LEU A 215 -0.41 0.62 -18.78
N ASN A 216 -0.16 0.93 -20.04
CA ASN A 216 0.29 -0.04 -21.04
C ASN A 216 1.80 0.15 -21.30
N ALA A 217 2.64 -0.44 -20.45
CA ALA A 217 4.08 -0.39 -20.58
C ALA A 217 4.67 -1.81 -20.61
N LYS A 218 5.56 -2.06 -21.56
CA LYS A 218 6.18 -3.39 -21.78
C LYS A 218 7.52 -3.48 -21.07
N LYS A 219 7.82 -4.67 -20.55
CA LYS A 219 9.15 -4.98 -20.02
C LYS A 219 10.18 -5.01 -21.14
N THR A 220 11.33 -4.46 -20.88
CA THR A 220 12.50 -4.59 -21.76
C THR A 220 13.15 -5.95 -21.51
N LYS A 221 13.40 -6.69 -22.59
CA LYS A 221 14.18 -7.92 -22.51
C LYS A 221 15.61 -7.56 -22.08
N VAL A 222 16.09 -8.22 -21.05
CA VAL A 222 17.48 -8.06 -20.58
C VAL A 222 18.20 -9.35 -20.92
N GLU A 223 19.20 -9.24 -21.77
CA GLU A 223 20.11 -10.34 -22.04
C GLU A 223 21.17 -10.38 -20.92
N ARG A 224 21.31 -11.52 -20.31
CA ARG A 224 22.30 -11.78 -19.28
C ARG A 224 23.34 -12.74 -19.85
N GLY A 225 24.58 -12.41 -19.71
CA GLY A 225 25.66 -13.35 -20.00
C GLY A 225 25.67 -14.53 -19.02
N PHE A 226 26.37 -15.55 -19.38
CA PHE A 226 26.62 -16.72 -18.54
C PHE A 226 28.12 -17.06 -18.65
N LEU A 227 28.65 -17.77 -17.67
CA LEU A 227 30.03 -18.24 -17.69
C LEU A 227 30.15 -19.43 -18.64
N SER A 228 31.16 -19.41 -19.49
CA SER A 228 31.58 -20.59 -20.23
C SER A 228 32.29 -21.58 -19.29
N GLU A 229 32.41 -22.84 -19.73
CA GLU A 229 33.13 -23.85 -18.96
C GLU A 229 34.60 -23.47 -18.70
N LYS A 230 35.25 -22.82 -19.66
CA LYS A 230 36.63 -22.33 -19.51
C LYS A 230 36.76 -21.26 -18.43
N GLU A 231 35.82 -20.30 -18.41
CA GLU A 231 35.78 -19.25 -17.39
C GLU A 231 35.51 -19.83 -16.01
N LEU A 232 34.60 -20.79 -15.90
CA LEU A 232 34.32 -21.49 -14.64
C LEU A 232 35.58 -22.21 -14.11
N LYS A 233 36.29 -22.96 -14.96
CA LYS A 233 37.55 -23.62 -14.58
C LYS A 233 38.61 -22.61 -14.13
N SER A 234 38.73 -21.48 -14.83
CA SER A 234 39.65 -20.42 -14.41
C SER A 234 39.35 -19.87 -13.03
N ILE A 235 38.02 -19.77 -12.66
CA ILE A 235 37.59 -19.37 -11.32
C ILE A 235 37.95 -20.45 -10.27
N GLU A 236 37.78 -21.74 -10.62
CA GLU A 236 38.09 -22.83 -9.74
C GLU A 236 39.59 -22.93 -9.39
N GLU A 237 40.45 -22.64 -10.38
CA GLU A 237 41.90 -22.83 -10.29
C GLU A 237 42.64 -21.59 -9.78
N VAL A 238 42.01 -20.41 -9.79
CA VAL A 238 42.70 -19.14 -9.38
C VAL A 238 43.12 -19.21 -7.92
N PRO A 239 44.43 -18.91 -7.61
CA PRO A 239 44.86 -18.83 -6.22
C PRO A 239 44.27 -17.59 -5.55
N LEU A 240 43.53 -17.80 -4.44
CA LEU A 240 42.89 -16.75 -3.69
C LEU A 240 43.27 -16.81 -2.20
N PRO A 241 43.30 -15.65 -1.51
CA PRO A 241 43.40 -15.62 -0.06
C PRO A 241 42.26 -16.43 0.61
N ALA A 242 42.49 -16.94 1.82
CA ALA A 242 41.59 -17.86 2.49
C ALA A 242 40.12 -17.35 2.59
N ASN A 243 39.93 -16.06 2.87
CA ASN A 243 38.61 -15.45 2.94
C ASN A 243 37.86 -15.44 1.59
N LEU A 244 38.58 -15.24 0.48
CA LEU A 244 37.98 -15.26 -0.86
C LEU A 244 37.85 -16.68 -1.42
N SER A 245 38.69 -17.62 -1.00
CA SER A 245 38.58 -19.02 -1.42
C SER A 245 37.25 -19.63 -0.94
N ILE A 246 36.79 -19.31 0.28
CA ILE A 246 35.49 -19.72 0.79
C ILE A 246 34.35 -19.18 -0.10
N VAL A 247 34.42 -17.90 -0.47
CA VAL A 247 33.40 -17.27 -1.34
C VAL A 247 33.38 -17.92 -2.71
N ARG A 248 34.56 -18.21 -3.30
CA ARG A 248 34.68 -18.96 -4.55
C ARG A 248 34.04 -20.35 -4.43
N ASP A 249 34.36 -21.10 -3.38
CA ASP A 249 33.87 -22.46 -3.20
C ASP A 249 32.33 -22.48 -3.04
N VAL A 250 31.74 -21.54 -2.31
CA VAL A 250 30.29 -21.35 -2.24
C VAL A 250 29.70 -21.01 -3.61
N PHE A 251 30.35 -20.15 -4.39
CA PHE A 251 29.91 -19.80 -5.73
C PHE A 251 29.95 -21.01 -6.68
N VAL A 252 31.07 -21.74 -6.70
CA VAL A 252 31.25 -22.95 -7.53
C VAL A 252 30.24 -24.03 -7.13
N PHE A 253 30.02 -24.23 -5.82
CA PHE A 253 28.99 -25.14 -5.32
C PHE A 253 27.60 -24.72 -5.82
N ALA A 254 27.28 -23.42 -5.81
CA ALA A 254 26.02 -22.90 -6.36
C ALA A 254 25.86 -23.19 -7.85
N VAL A 255 26.96 -23.09 -8.64
CA VAL A 255 26.95 -23.38 -10.07
C VAL A 255 26.63 -24.85 -10.34
N TYR A 256 27.27 -25.79 -9.61
CA TYR A 256 27.07 -27.22 -9.83
C TYR A 256 25.78 -27.79 -9.21
N THR A 257 25.14 -27.06 -8.29
CA THR A 257 23.91 -27.52 -7.63
C THR A 257 22.67 -26.75 -8.06
N GLY A 258 22.83 -25.56 -8.65
CA GLY A 258 21.71 -24.65 -8.98
C GLY A 258 21.00 -24.08 -7.76
N LEU A 259 21.57 -24.21 -6.55
CA LEU A 259 21.02 -23.65 -5.32
C LEU A 259 21.16 -22.13 -5.28
N SER A 260 20.20 -21.49 -4.65
CA SER A 260 20.36 -20.07 -4.31
C SER A 260 21.31 -19.91 -3.11
N PHE A 261 21.91 -18.74 -2.96
CA PHE A 261 22.79 -18.44 -1.81
C PHE A 261 22.10 -18.73 -0.47
N VAL A 262 20.84 -18.39 -0.34
CA VAL A 262 20.07 -18.61 0.90
C VAL A 262 19.83 -20.11 1.15
N ASP A 263 19.58 -20.89 0.10
CA ASP A 263 19.41 -22.34 0.25
C ASP A 263 20.75 -22.99 0.68
N ILE A 264 21.88 -22.54 0.12
CA ILE A 264 23.23 -23.00 0.54
C ILE A 264 23.51 -22.63 2.00
N SER A 265 23.19 -21.39 2.41
CA SER A 265 23.43 -20.93 3.78
C SER A 265 22.64 -21.70 4.84
N ASN A 266 21.55 -22.35 4.43
CA ASN A 266 20.70 -23.16 5.31
C ASN A 266 20.99 -24.67 5.22
N LEU A 267 21.95 -25.11 4.39
CA LEU A 267 22.30 -26.52 4.29
C LEU A 267 22.95 -27.03 5.59
N THR A 268 22.55 -28.21 5.97
CA THR A 268 23.13 -29.00 7.07
C THR A 268 23.49 -30.39 6.57
N ASN A 269 24.27 -31.14 7.35
CA ASN A 269 24.61 -32.50 7.02
C ASN A 269 23.38 -33.43 6.85
N GLU A 270 22.26 -33.07 7.49
CA GLU A 270 21.00 -33.82 7.37
C GLU A 270 20.39 -33.72 5.96
N ASN A 271 20.77 -32.70 5.20
CA ASN A 271 20.33 -32.51 3.82
C ASN A 271 21.07 -33.41 2.83
N ILE A 272 22.17 -34.09 3.26
CA ILE A 272 23.01 -34.93 2.40
C ILE A 272 22.69 -36.38 2.71
N ASN A 273 22.24 -37.12 1.70
CA ASN A 273 21.85 -38.52 1.83
C ASN A 273 22.56 -39.38 0.77
N VAL A 274 22.81 -40.65 1.09
CA VAL A 274 23.29 -41.61 0.11
C VAL A 274 22.11 -42.19 -0.65
N GLY A 275 22.10 -42.03 -1.98
CA GLY A 275 21.07 -42.56 -2.86
C GLY A 275 21.20 -44.08 -3.07
N ILE A 276 20.21 -44.67 -3.73
CA ILE A 276 20.19 -46.10 -4.11
C ILE A 276 21.37 -46.44 -5.03
N ASP A 277 21.79 -45.48 -5.83
CA ASP A 277 22.93 -45.50 -6.73
C ASP A 277 24.31 -45.36 -6.02
N LYS A 278 24.29 -45.28 -4.68
CA LYS A 278 25.46 -45.04 -3.82
C LYS A 278 26.13 -43.65 -4.03
N SER A 279 25.52 -42.78 -4.80
CA SER A 279 25.96 -41.39 -4.93
C SER A 279 25.38 -40.52 -3.81
N LEU A 280 25.99 -39.32 -3.58
CA LEU A 280 25.47 -38.35 -2.64
C LEU A 280 24.37 -37.54 -3.29
N TRP A 281 23.29 -37.36 -2.58
CA TRP A 281 22.13 -36.56 -2.98
C TRP A 281 21.85 -35.47 -1.98
N LEU A 282 21.46 -34.27 -2.49
CA LEU A 282 20.90 -33.21 -1.69
C LEU A 282 19.38 -33.36 -1.63
N ASN A 283 18.85 -33.28 -0.40
CA ASN A 283 17.43 -33.36 -0.11
C ASN A 283 17.06 -32.12 0.76
N TYR A 284 16.36 -31.14 0.19
CA TYR A 284 16.08 -29.87 0.86
C TYR A 284 14.77 -29.25 0.40
N TYR A 285 14.24 -28.35 1.21
CA TYR A 285 13.11 -27.50 0.83
C TYR A 285 13.61 -26.14 0.37
N ARG A 286 13.20 -25.73 -0.83
CA ARG A 286 13.55 -24.44 -1.40
C ARG A 286 12.96 -23.32 -0.55
N GLN A 287 13.77 -22.48 0.08
CA GLN A 287 13.29 -21.45 1.00
C GLN A 287 12.28 -20.48 0.36
N LYS A 288 12.42 -20.15 -0.93
CA LYS A 288 11.54 -19.21 -1.60
C LYS A 288 10.13 -19.73 -1.87
N THR A 289 9.99 -21.03 -2.17
CA THR A 289 8.75 -21.62 -2.69
C THR A 289 8.22 -22.74 -1.84
N ASP A 290 8.98 -23.17 -0.82
CA ASP A 290 8.71 -24.33 0.03
C ASP A 290 8.51 -25.64 -0.78
N ILE A 291 9.13 -25.70 -1.96
CA ILE A 291 9.09 -26.89 -2.81
C ILE A 291 10.23 -27.80 -2.40
N HIS A 292 9.88 -29.07 -2.13
CA HIS A 292 10.85 -30.13 -1.90
C HIS A 292 11.65 -30.37 -3.18
N ALA A 293 12.98 -30.43 -3.05
CA ALA A 293 13.90 -30.71 -4.15
C ALA A 293 14.93 -31.78 -3.76
N MET A 294 15.16 -32.70 -4.67
CA MET A 294 16.19 -33.69 -4.56
C MET A 294 17.08 -33.62 -5.80
N LEU A 295 18.38 -33.55 -5.61
CA LEU A 295 19.34 -33.53 -6.72
C LEU A 295 20.60 -34.35 -6.41
N PRO A 296 21.13 -35.12 -7.38
CA PRO A 296 22.39 -35.78 -7.21
C PRO A 296 23.53 -34.77 -7.19
N LEU A 297 24.51 -34.98 -6.31
CA LEU A 297 25.68 -34.13 -6.24
C LEU A 297 26.70 -34.54 -7.31
N LEU A 298 27.06 -33.60 -8.15
CA LEU A 298 28.15 -33.76 -9.11
C LEU A 298 29.51 -33.76 -8.39
N GLN A 299 30.50 -34.44 -8.96
CA GLN A 299 31.82 -34.64 -8.34
C GLN A 299 32.49 -33.33 -7.87
N PRO A 300 32.46 -32.18 -8.60
CA PRO A 300 33.02 -30.94 -8.10
C PRO A 300 32.34 -30.42 -6.82
N ALA A 301 31.01 -30.57 -6.73
CA ALA A 301 30.28 -30.21 -5.52
C ALA A 301 30.63 -31.11 -4.33
N VAL A 302 30.79 -32.42 -4.55
CA VAL A 302 31.27 -33.37 -3.53
C VAL A 302 32.67 -33.01 -3.05
N CYS A 303 33.57 -32.65 -3.94
CA CYS A 303 34.92 -32.21 -3.59
C CYS A 303 34.93 -30.95 -2.70
N ILE A 304 34.01 -30.02 -2.96
CA ILE A 304 33.86 -28.83 -2.12
C ILE A 304 33.34 -29.22 -0.73
N LEU A 305 32.28 -30.01 -0.64
CA LEU A 305 31.75 -30.46 0.67
C LEU A 305 32.83 -31.10 1.53
N LYS A 306 33.62 -32.02 0.96
CA LYS A 306 34.72 -32.67 1.68
C LYS A 306 35.78 -31.74 2.25
N ARG A 307 35.94 -30.53 1.70
CA ARG A 307 36.87 -29.53 2.26
C ARG A 307 36.34 -28.90 3.55
N TYR A 308 35.03 -28.96 3.76
CA TYR A 308 34.35 -28.34 4.89
C TYR A 308 33.70 -29.35 5.83
N GLU A 309 33.89 -30.65 5.59
CA GLU A 309 33.61 -31.70 6.56
C GLU A 309 34.66 -31.60 7.68
N ALA A 310 34.26 -31.07 8.85
CA ALA A 310 35.06 -31.00 10.07
C ALA A 310 34.65 -32.10 11.02
#